data_3d8a71127da12f3baee4f39e8e7aedaa
#
_entry.id   3d8a71127da12f3baee4f39e8e7aedaa
#
_cell.length_a   1.000
_cell.length_b   1.000
_cell.length_c   1.000
_cell.angle_alpha   90.00
_cell.angle_beta   90.00
_cell.angle_gamma   90.00
#
_symmetry.space_group_name_H-M   'P 1'
#
loop_
_entity.id
_entity.type
_entity.pdbx_description
1 polymer ?
#
loop_
_entity_poly.entity_id
_entity_poly.type
_entity_poly.pdbx_seq_one_letter_code
_entity_poly.pdbx_strand_id
1 'polypeptide(L)'
;MTDRVAIRRLPTGVPGLDQILGGGLPEFSFNVIAGAPGAGKTTLAQQLMFALAGPDRSALYFTVVGEPPLKMLRYQQQFTFFDVARVNESVRYVNLSQEVVNGTLEKLLGRIVQEVEAASPGVVIVDSFRTVAQAAERAQNGGDLDLQHFVQQLAVRLTGWEATTFLVGEYQPSEAEHNPVFTVADGLLWLVQSFDRNSMVRKMQVMKMRGQAPIPGLHTFRITGDGVHVFPRVIVGTEAKSRPAVAGAKRKPRERLSLGVKGLDDMLGGGIPAGYSVLLAGPSGSGKSVLASEFISEGARHDEPGIVAVFEKRPPDDSQDGPSGHRFEQLVRAGKVGIIHSRPLDLSIDEMLHEIIEAIHRLKARRLVIDSLSGFELALAPTFREDFRESLYRMVAVLTGMGITMLMTAELEDSYMDLRFSPHGTAFLTDAIIMQRYVELKGQLQRVMAVVKVRGSAHSKDLRTFEITKKGIVMGEAIGGYKGLLTGSPALIRSAPPETGDHKPRRRRG
;
A
#
# COMPACT_ATOMS: atom_id res chain seq x y z
N MET A 1 -9.02 38.48 14.90
CA MET A 1 -8.75 37.27 14.06
C MET A 1 -8.13 37.80 12.78
N THR A 2 -6.85 37.63 12.60
CA THR A 2 -6.13 38.06 11.39
C THR A 2 -6.60 37.14 10.24
N ASP A 3 -7.25 37.73 9.22
CA ASP A 3 -7.58 37.07 7.97
C ASP A 3 -6.28 36.49 7.38
N ARG A 4 -6.15 35.16 7.47
CA ARG A 4 -5.05 34.45 6.81
C ARG A 4 -5.38 34.38 5.33
N VAL A 5 -4.53 34.95 4.49
CA VAL A 5 -4.64 34.77 3.04
C VAL A 5 -4.59 33.26 2.73
N ALA A 6 -5.65 32.72 2.18
CA ALA A 6 -5.73 31.32 1.79
C ALA A 6 -4.92 31.10 0.50
N ILE A 7 -3.89 30.26 0.55
CA ILE A 7 -3.17 29.85 -0.67
C ILE A 7 -4.09 28.90 -1.45
N ARG A 8 -4.42 29.29 -2.69
CA ARG A 8 -5.18 28.44 -3.60
C ARG A 8 -4.33 27.23 -3.99
N ARG A 9 -4.96 26.05 -4.01
CA ARG A 9 -4.31 24.79 -4.39
C ARG A 9 -4.88 24.30 -5.69
N LEU A 10 -4.01 23.96 -6.62
CA LEU A 10 -4.36 23.43 -7.92
C LEU A 10 -4.38 21.89 -7.82
N PRO A 11 -5.47 21.23 -8.26
CA PRO A 11 -5.47 19.78 -8.38
C PRO A 11 -4.49 19.34 -9.46
N THR A 12 -3.64 18.37 -9.15
CA THR A 12 -2.57 17.93 -10.09
C THR A 12 -3.09 17.08 -11.24
N GLY A 13 -4.26 16.47 -11.10
CA GLY A 13 -4.78 15.48 -12.02
C GLY A 13 -3.96 14.18 -12.08
N VAL A 14 -2.98 14.02 -11.19
CA VAL A 14 -2.18 12.80 -11.03
C VAL A 14 -2.74 12.05 -9.83
N PRO A 15 -3.30 10.84 -10.01
CA PRO A 15 -3.86 10.06 -8.92
C PRO A 15 -2.88 9.89 -7.76
N GLY A 16 -3.33 10.18 -6.53
CA GLY A 16 -2.55 10.09 -5.30
C GLY A 16 -1.55 11.22 -5.05
N LEU A 17 -1.19 12.03 -6.07
CA LEU A 17 -0.19 13.09 -5.91
C LEU A 17 -0.71 14.20 -5.00
N ASP A 18 -1.96 14.63 -5.14
CA ASP A 18 -2.55 15.67 -4.30
C ASP A 18 -2.50 15.30 -2.82
N GLN A 19 -2.68 14.01 -2.49
CA GLN A 19 -2.61 13.54 -1.11
C GLN A 19 -1.20 13.71 -0.54
N ILE A 20 -0.16 13.29 -1.26
CA ILE A 20 1.22 13.41 -0.75
C ILE A 20 1.70 14.86 -0.69
N LEU A 21 1.13 15.74 -1.52
CA LEU A 21 1.39 17.17 -1.48
C LEU A 21 0.68 17.88 -0.31
N GLY A 22 -0.33 17.24 0.31
CA GLY A 22 -1.14 17.87 1.36
C GLY A 22 -2.33 18.68 0.80
N GLY A 23 -2.83 18.30 -0.40
CA GLY A 23 -4.08 18.84 -0.99
C GLY A 23 -3.90 19.57 -2.32
N GLY A 24 -2.88 19.24 -3.09
CA GLY A 24 -2.60 19.82 -4.41
C GLY A 24 -1.39 20.76 -4.43
N LEU A 25 -1.13 21.39 -5.57
CA LEU A 25 -0.01 22.33 -5.75
C LEU A 25 -0.39 23.76 -5.32
N PRO A 26 0.44 24.47 -4.56
CA PRO A 26 0.24 25.91 -4.35
C PRO A 26 0.24 26.64 -5.70
N GLU A 27 -0.77 27.45 -5.96
CA GLU A 27 -0.84 28.27 -7.15
C GLU A 27 0.34 29.27 -7.19
N PHE A 28 0.87 29.53 -8.38
CA PHE A 28 2.03 30.40 -8.63
C PHE A 28 3.34 29.94 -7.98
N SER A 29 3.41 28.67 -7.54
CA SER A 29 4.62 28.11 -6.97
C SER A 29 5.67 27.78 -8.03
N PHE A 30 6.93 27.88 -7.64
CA PHE A 30 8.11 27.53 -8.43
C PHE A 30 8.63 26.16 -7.98
N ASN A 31 8.46 25.13 -8.80
CA ASN A 31 8.67 23.75 -8.41
C ASN A 31 9.80 23.10 -9.22
N VAL A 32 10.47 22.14 -8.62
CA VAL A 32 11.48 21.30 -9.28
C VAL A 32 11.04 19.84 -9.26
N ILE A 33 11.14 19.19 -10.41
CA ILE A 33 10.98 17.73 -10.56
C ILE A 33 12.35 17.15 -10.86
N ALA A 34 12.96 16.52 -9.85
CA ALA A 34 14.32 16.00 -9.87
C ALA A 34 14.35 14.46 -9.84
N GLY A 35 15.45 13.87 -10.29
CA GLY A 35 15.68 12.43 -10.21
C GLY A 35 16.57 11.89 -11.33
N ALA A 36 16.93 10.61 -11.25
CA ALA A 36 17.78 9.93 -12.23
C ALA A 36 17.14 9.84 -13.65
N PRO A 37 17.93 9.59 -14.71
CA PRO A 37 17.39 9.25 -16.03
C PRO A 37 16.39 8.10 -15.96
N GLY A 38 15.31 8.17 -16.75
CA GLY A 38 14.28 7.12 -16.80
C GLY A 38 13.35 7.05 -15.59
N ALA A 39 13.51 7.91 -14.57
CA ALA A 39 12.64 7.90 -13.40
C ALA A 39 11.19 8.35 -13.67
N GLY A 40 10.89 8.92 -14.85
CA GLY A 40 9.53 9.35 -15.23
C GLY A 40 9.24 10.83 -15.05
N LYS A 41 10.26 11.66 -14.90
CA LYS A 41 10.14 13.12 -14.71
C LYS A 41 9.34 13.82 -15.84
N THR A 42 9.74 13.59 -17.07
CA THR A 42 9.08 14.14 -18.27
C THR A 42 7.62 13.69 -18.36
N THR A 43 7.34 12.41 -18.08
CA THR A 43 5.96 11.89 -18.08
C THR A 43 5.10 12.58 -17.02
N LEU A 44 5.64 12.76 -15.80
CA LEU A 44 4.94 13.48 -14.73
C LEU A 44 4.69 14.94 -15.12
N ALA A 45 5.71 15.63 -15.64
CA ALA A 45 5.60 17.03 -16.05
C ALA A 45 4.54 17.22 -17.14
N GLN A 46 4.51 16.33 -18.14
CA GLN A 46 3.52 16.36 -19.21
C GLN A 46 2.10 16.09 -18.67
N GLN A 47 1.93 15.09 -17.79
CA GLN A 47 0.62 14.81 -17.19
C GLN A 47 0.12 16.00 -16.36
N LEU A 48 0.99 16.64 -15.56
CA LEU A 48 0.67 17.87 -14.83
C LEU A 48 0.26 19.00 -15.79
N MET A 49 1.00 19.17 -16.87
CA MET A 49 0.70 20.18 -17.89
C MET A 49 -0.72 20.00 -18.47
N PHE A 50 -1.02 18.80 -18.95
CA PHE A 50 -2.34 18.52 -19.52
C PHE A 50 -3.47 18.60 -18.50
N ALA A 51 -3.22 18.27 -17.24
CA ALA A 51 -4.21 18.41 -16.18
C ALA A 51 -4.46 19.87 -15.78
N LEU A 52 -3.41 20.69 -15.70
CA LEU A 52 -3.49 22.07 -15.24
C LEU A 52 -3.86 23.06 -16.36
N ALA A 53 -3.51 22.80 -17.62
CA ALA A 53 -3.86 23.65 -18.73
C ALA A 53 -5.36 23.62 -19.03
N GLY A 54 -5.89 24.70 -19.62
CA GLY A 54 -7.28 24.86 -20.02
C GLY A 54 -7.48 26.12 -20.86
N PRO A 55 -8.73 26.42 -21.29
CA PRO A 55 -9.02 27.62 -22.09
C PRO A 55 -8.58 28.91 -21.38
N ASP A 56 -8.81 28.99 -20.06
CA ASP A 56 -8.47 30.18 -19.24
C ASP A 56 -7.07 30.13 -18.64
N ARG A 57 -6.33 29.03 -18.87
CA ARG A 57 -5.00 28.80 -18.30
C ARG A 57 -4.16 28.04 -19.32
N SER A 58 -3.49 28.75 -20.19
CA SER A 58 -2.58 28.13 -21.16
C SER A 58 -1.29 27.61 -20.48
N ALA A 59 -0.63 26.67 -21.12
CA ALA A 59 0.65 26.13 -20.70
C ALA A 59 1.73 26.30 -21.77
N LEU A 60 2.94 26.69 -21.36
CA LEU A 60 4.15 26.69 -22.16
C LEU A 60 5.09 25.58 -21.72
N TYR A 61 5.52 24.75 -22.65
CA TYR A 61 6.53 23.74 -22.43
C TYR A 61 7.79 24.06 -23.22
N PHE A 62 8.84 24.44 -22.51
CA PHE A 62 10.14 24.72 -23.09
C PHE A 62 10.97 23.43 -23.16
N THR A 63 11.37 23.02 -24.36
CA THR A 63 12.29 21.91 -24.56
C THR A 63 13.70 22.45 -24.80
N VAL A 64 14.65 21.90 -24.05
CA VAL A 64 16.05 22.33 -24.08
C VAL A 64 16.96 21.28 -24.73
N VAL A 65 16.54 20.03 -24.78
CA VAL A 65 17.28 18.94 -25.41
C VAL A 65 16.96 18.87 -26.88
N GLY A 66 17.96 18.60 -27.73
CA GLY A 66 17.84 18.56 -29.18
C GLY A 66 16.95 17.43 -29.77
N GLU A 67 16.03 16.88 -28.98
CA GLU A 67 14.98 16.01 -29.50
C GLU A 67 13.95 16.85 -30.25
N PRO A 68 13.62 16.49 -31.51
CA PRO A 68 12.57 17.16 -32.22
C PRO A 68 11.26 17.08 -31.44
N PRO A 69 10.49 18.18 -31.27
CA PRO A 69 9.20 18.17 -30.60
C PRO A 69 8.25 17.08 -31.10
N LEU A 70 8.30 16.76 -32.37
CA LEU A 70 7.53 15.68 -33.00
C LEU A 70 7.83 14.29 -32.40
N LYS A 71 9.08 14.01 -32.04
CA LYS A 71 9.44 12.72 -31.42
C LYS A 71 8.86 12.62 -30.01
N MET A 72 8.98 13.67 -29.21
CA MET A 72 8.41 13.76 -27.88
C MET A 72 6.89 13.60 -27.93
N LEU A 73 6.19 14.31 -28.81
CA LEU A 73 4.74 14.18 -29.00
C LEU A 73 4.33 12.75 -29.36
N ARG A 74 5.09 12.06 -30.24
CA ARG A 74 4.80 10.66 -30.59
C ARG A 74 4.84 9.72 -29.40
N TYR A 75 5.74 9.92 -28.44
CA TYR A 75 5.78 9.11 -27.20
C TYR A 75 4.65 9.47 -26.25
N GLN A 76 4.32 10.75 -26.13
CA GLN A 76 3.26 11.19 -25.21
C GLN A 76 1.86 10.77 -25.68
N GLN A 77 1.63 10.63 -26.98
CA GLN A 77 0.38 10.11 -27.54
C GLN A 77 0.02 8.68 -27.09
N GLN A 78 0.96 7.96 -26.47
CA GLN A 78 0.69 6.63 -25.93
C GLN A 78 -0.02 6.67 -24.58
N PHE A 79 -0.13 7.86 -23.95
CA PHE A 79 -0.77 8.04 -22.66
C PHE A 79 -2.18 8.63 -22.82
N THR A 80 -3.13 8.15 -22.02
CA THR A 80 -4.54 8.60 -22.06
C THR A 80 -4.73 10.07 -21.63
N PHE A 81 -3.80 10.65 -20.85
CA PHE A 81 -3.84 12.06 -20.48
C PHE A 81 -3.50 13.01 -21.62
N PHE A 82 -2.89 12.52 -22.70
CA PHE A 82 -2.49 13.33 -23.85
C PHE A 82 -3.70 13.61 -24.77
N ASP A 83 -3.96 14.88 -24.99
CA ASP A 83 -4.99 15.34 -25.92
C ASP A 83 -4.38 16.19 -27.04
N VAL A 84 -4.37 15.64 -28.26
CA VAL A 84 -3.79 16.30 -29.42
C VAL A 84 -4.54 17.59 -29.82
N ALA A 85 -5.85 17.68 -29.55
CA ALA A 85 -6.64 18.87 -29.86
C ALA A 85 -6.18 20.09 -29.06
N ARG A 86 -5.64 19.86 -27.86
CA ARG A 86 -5.16 20.93 -26.97
C ARG A 86 -3.77 21.46 -27.38
N VAL A 87 -3.04 20.73 -28.23
CA VAL A 87 -1.73 21.18 -28.72
C VAL A 87 -1.93 22.37 -29.66
N ASN A 88 -1.25 23.48 -29.42
CA ASN A 88 -1.37 24.80 -30.02
C ASN A 88 -2.67 25.57 -29.65
N GLU A 89 -3.57 25.01 -28.90
CA GLU A 89 -4.70 25.77 -28.27
C GLU A 89 -4.34 26.23 -26.88
N SER A 90 -4.36 25.29 -25.90
CA SER A 90 -4.05 25.57 -24.50
C SER A 90 -2.66 25.09 -24.07
N VAL A 91 -1.98 24.29 -24.89
CA VAL A 91 -0.63 23.76 -24.65
C VAL A 91 0.27 24.11 -25.84
N ARG A 92 1.38 24.84 -25.61
CA ARG A 92 2.34 25.21 -26.64
C ARG A 92 3.75 24.74 -26.27
N TYR A 93 4.45 24.16 -27.26
CA TYR A 93 5.84 23.71 -27.12
C TYR A 93 6.78 24.73 -27.80
N VAL A 94 7.84 25.12 -27.06
CA VAL A 94 8.86 26.05 -27.52
C VAL A 94 10.22 25.38 -27.41
N ASN A 95 10.99 25.37 -28.49
CA ASN A 95 12.33 24.79 -28.50
C ASN A 95 13.38 25.87 -28.22
N LEU A 96 14.20 25.64 -27.16
CA LEU A 96 15.27 26.55 -26.73
C LEU A 96 16.67 25.99 -27.01
N SER A 97 16.79 24.94 -27.85
CA SER A 97 18.08 24.26 -28.06
C SER A 97 19.15 25.19 -28.71
N GLN A 98 18.74 26.13 -29.55
CA GLN A 98 19.66 27.06 -30.19
C GLN A 98 20.22 28.09 -29.20
N GLU A 99 19.37 28.59 -28.30
CA GLU A 99 19.74 29.55 -27.25
C GLU A 99 20.70 28.95 -26.25
N VAL A 100 20.54 27.64 -25.96
CA VAL A 100 21.40 26.91 -25.01
C VAL A 100 22.76 26.58 -25.64
N VAL A 101 22.83 26.23 -26.91
CA VAL A 101 24.08 25.86 -27.56
C VAL A 101 24.93 27.08 -27.92
N ASN A 102 24.31 28.14 -28.42
CA ASN A 102 25.01 29.30 -29.01
C ASN A 102 24.79 30.61 -28.23
N GLY A 103 24.02 30.56 -27.13
CA GLY A 103 23.62 31.74 -26.37
C GLY A 103 24.31 31.88 -25.00
N THR A 104 24.03 33.01 -24.38
CA THR A 104 24.32 33.23 -22.93
C THR A 104 23.07 32.96 -22.13
N LEU A 105 23.22 32.77 -20.80
CA LEU A 105 22.06 32.64 -19.87
C LEU A 105 21.11 33.84 -19.97
N GLU A 106 21.62 35.03 -20.20
CA GLU A 106 20.81 36.25 -20.40
C GLU A 106 19.92 36.16 -21.66
N LYS A 107 20.46 35.69 -22.77
CA LYS A 107 19.69 35.48 -24.01
C LYS A 107 18.61 34.42 -23.83
N LEU A 108 18.96 33.34 -23.15
CA LEU A 108 18.00 32.27 -22.81
C LEU A 108 16.87 32.80 -21.91
N LEU A 109 17.21 33.54 -20.85
CA LEU A 109 16.23 34.19 -19.99
C LEU A 109 15.35 35.16 -20.82
N GLY A 110 15.96 36.00 -21.64
CA GLY A 110 15.24 36.93 -22.54
C GLY A 110 14.23 36.22 -23.44
N ARG A 111 14.61 35.07 -24.02
CA ARG A 111 13.72 34.27 -24.86
C ARG A 111 12.56 33.68 -24.09
N ILE A 112 12.81 33.09 -22.88
CA ILE A 112 11.75 32.58 -22.02
C ILE A 112 10.77 33.70 -21.66
N VAL A 113 11.29 34.83 -21.23
CA VAL A 113 10.51 36.02 -20.84
C VAL A 113 9.62 36.47 -22.00
N GLN A 114 10.18 36.62 -23.21
CA GLN A 114 9.44 37.04 -24.39
C GLN A 114 8.27 36.11 -24.72
N GLU A 115 8.47 34.78 -24.63
CA GLU A 115 7.41 33.80 -24.92
C GLU A 115 6.33 33.81 -23.84
N VAL A 116 6.72 33.99 -22.55
CA VAL A 116 5.80 34.07 -21.42
C VAL A 116 4.98 35.35 -21.48
N GLU A 117 5.60 36.51 -21.79
CA GLU A 117 4.89 37.78 -21.95
C GLU A 117 3.89 37.74 -23.12
N ALA A 118 4.27 37.10 -24.21
CA ALA A 118 3.40 36.99 -25.38
C ALA A 118 2.20 36.07 -25.18
N ALA A 119 2.34 35.02 -24.36
CA ALA A 119 1.31 34.01 -24.16
C ALA A 119 0.55 34.11 -22.82
N SER A 120 1.08 34.86 -21.85
CA SER A 120 0.54 34.96 -20.46
C SER A 120 0.07 33.60 -19.90
N PRO A 121 0.97 32.58 -19.85
CA PRO A 121 0.58 31.25 -19.46
C PRO A 121 0.37 31.11 -17.95
N GLY A 122 -0.60 30.34 -17.53
CA GLY A 122 -0.75 29.99 -16.11
C GLY A 122 0.13 28.81 -15.68
N VAL A 123 0.74 28.10 -16.63
CA VAL A 123 1.67 26.98 -16.36
C VAL A 123 2.90 27.07 -17.27
N VAL A 124 4.08 26.96 -16.68
CA VAL A 124 5.37 26.95 -17.38
C VAL A 124 6.18 25.73 -17.01
N ILE A 125 6.70 25.02 -18.00
CA ILE A 125 7.58 23.86 -17.78
C ILE A 125 8.87 24.05 -18.58
N VAL A 126 10.03 23.77 -17.95
CA VAL A 126 11.35 23.78 -18.61
C VAL A 126 11.98 22.39 -18.47
N ASP A 127 12.08 21.65 -19.59
CA ASP A 127 12.65 20.30 -19.66
C ASP A 127 13.71 20.19 -20.76
N SER A 128 14.99 19.93 -20.52
CA SER A 128 15.58 19.67 -19.20
C SER A 128 16.35 20.90 -18.69
N PHE A 129 16.04 21.35 -17.51
CA PHE A 129 16.75 22.46 -16.88
C PHE A 129 18.21 22.12 -16.55
N ARG A 130 18.55 20.83 -16.37
CA ARG A 130 19.94 20.40 -16.17
C ARG A 130 20.85 20.80 -17.34
N THR A 131 20.34 20.80 -18.56
CA THR A 131 21.10 21.23 -19.75
C THR A 131 21.41 22.74 -19.71
N VAL A 132 20.49 23.52 -19.16
CA VAL A 132 20.70 24.96 -18.91
C VAL A 132 21.80 25.18 -17.87
N ALA A 133 21.75 24.43 -16.75
CA ALA A 133 22.75 24.49 -15.72
C ALA A 133 24.15 24.11 -16.23
N GLN A 134 24.27 23.03 -17.00
CA GLN A 134 25.54 22.62 -17.62
C GLN A 134 26.08 23.63 -18.63
N ALA A 135 25.23 24.32 -19.37
CA ALA A 135 25.66 25.38 -20.25
C ALA A 135 26.24 26.57 -19.47
N ALA A 136 25.65 26.91 -18.32
CA ALA A 136 26.17 27.92 -17.40
C ALA A 136 27.57 27.55 -16.85
N GLU A 137 27.76 26.30 -16.43
CA GLU A 137 29.04 25.79 -15.92
C GLU A 137 30.15 25.83 -16.98
N ARG A 138 29.82 25.61 -18.26
CA ARG A 138 30.80 25.65 -19.38
C ARG A 138 31.21 27.06 -19.79
N ALA A 139 30.41 28.07 -19.50
CA ALA A 139 30.61 29.45 -19.98
C ALA A 139 31.76 30.20 -19.28
N GLN A 140 32.65 29.54 -18.54
CA GLN A 140 33.89 30.00 -17.90
C GLN A 140 33.76 31.33 -17.09
N ASN A 141 33.99 31.31 -15.84
CA ASN A 141 34.31 32.37 -14.87
C ASN A 141 33.32 32.65 -13.74
N GLY A 142 32.39 31.77 -13.39
CA GLY A 142 31.53 32.05 -12.23
C GLY A 142 30.29 31.15 -12.14
N GLY A 143 30.36 29.95 -12.67
CA GLY A 143 29.24 29.07 -12.97
C GLY A 143 28.10 28.96 -11.93
N ASP A 144 28.43 28.81 -10.64
CA ASP A 144 27.41 28.65 -9.60
C ASP A 144 26.69 29.95 -9.25
N LEU A 145 27.42 31.09 -9.21
CA LEU A 145 26.83 32.38 -8.91
C LEU A 145 25.95 32.87 -10.08
N ASP A 146 26.36 32.64 -11.31
CA ASP A 146 25.60 32.99 -12.50
C ASP A 146 24.32 32.14 -12.60
N LEU A 147 24.41 30.83 -12.29
CA LEU A 147 23.26 29.95 -12.26
C LEU A 147 22.28 30.36 -11.16
N GLN A 148 22.76 30.64 -9.96
CA GLN A 148 21.93 31.10 -8.87
C GLN A 148 21.17 32.38 -9.22
N HIS A 149 21.89 33.37 -9.81
CA HIS A 149 21.29 34.62 -10.24
C HIS A 149 20.23 34.40 -11.34
N PHE A 150 20.54 33.56 -12.33
CA PHE A 150 19.59 33.17 -13.38
C PHE A 150 18.32 32.55 -12.82
N VAL A 151 18.45 31.54 -11.92
CA VAL A 151 17.29 30.84 -11.32
C VAL A 151 16.46 31.82 -10.48
N GLN A 152 17.11 32.71 -9.72
CA GLN A 152 16.40 33.73 -8.93
C GLN A 152 15.63 34.71 -9.82
N GLN A 153 16.25 35.20 -10.89
CA GLN A 153 15.57 36.09 -11.84
C GLN A 153 14.40 35.38 -12.53
N LEU A 154 14.61 34.12 -12.97
CA LEU A 154 13.56 33.32 -13.60
C LEU A 154 12.38 33.13 -12.64
N ALA A 155 12.64 32.72 -11.39
CA ALA A 155 11.60 32.51 -10.39
C ALA A 155 10.81 33.80 -10.10
N VAL A 156 11.51 34.93 -9.85
CA VAL A 156 10.85 36.21 -9.58
C VAL A 156 9.96 36.64 -10.74
N ARG A 157 10.44 36.53 -11.98
CA ARG A 157 9.67 36.94 -13.16
C ARG A 157 8.46 36.03 -13.38
N LEU A 158 8.64 34.69 -13.36
CA LEU A 158 7.54 33.76 -13.60
C LEU A 158 6.47 33.81 -12.50
N THR A 159 6.88 33.99 -11.25
CA THR A 159 5.94 34.22 -10.14
C THR A 159 5.21 35.56 -10.30
N GLY A 160 5.91 36.62 -10.73
CA GLY A 160 5.30 37.91 -10.99
C GLY A 160 4.25 37.92 -12.13
N TRP A 161 4.31 36.94 -13.03
CA TRP A 161 3.29 36.71 -14.07
C TRP A 161 2.23 35.68 -13.66
N GLU A 162 2.15 35.34 -12.39
CA GLU A 162 1.16 34.38 -11.86
C GLU A 162 1.21 32.99 -12.54
N ALA A 163 2.42 32.56 -12.93
CA ALA A 163 2.62 31.26 -13.56
C ALA A 163 3.11 30.22 -12.54
N THR A 164 2.41 29.07 -12.47
CA THR A 164 2.90 27.89 -11.76
C THR A 164 3.96 27.21 -12.61
N THR A 165 5.18 27.11 -12.09
CA THR A 165 6.37 26.70 -12.85
C THR A 165 6.95 25.39 -12.38
N PHE A 166 7.42 24.58 -13.36
CA PHE A 166 8.13 23.34 -13.11
C PHE A 166 9.46 23.31 -13.87
N LEU A 167 10.57 23.21 -13.14
CA LEU A 167 11.86 22.89 -13.70
C LEU A 167 12.10 21.39 -13.61
N VAL A 168 12.34 20.76 -14.74
CA VAL A 168 12.58 19.30 -14.82
C VAL A 168 14.07 19.08 -15.05
N GLY A 169 14.70 18.24 -14.22
CA GLY A 169 16.15 18.02 -14.37
C GLY A 169 16.63 16.68 -13.82
N GLU A 170 17.75 16.24 -14.38
CA GLU A 170 18.46 15.06 -13.91
C GLU A 170 19.45 15.45 -12.83
N TYR A 171 19.23 14.95 -11.63
CA TYR A 171 20.04 15.25 -10.46
C TYR A 171 20.27 14.00 -9.62
N GLN A 172 21.41 13.97 -8.94
CA GLN A 172 21.73 12.95 -7.95
C GLN A 172 21.38 13.44 -6.54
N PRO A 173 21.05 12.55 -5.59
CA PRO A 173 20.74 12.95 -4.21
C PRO A 173 21.84 13.77 -3.53
N SER A 174 23.11 13.52 -3.85
CA SER A 174 24.26 14.27 -3.35
C SER A 174 24.29 15.74 -3.77
N GLU A 175 23.60 16.10 -4.86
CA GLU A 175 23.53 17.48 -5.34
C GLU A 175 22.44 18.31 -4.62
N ALA A 176 21.54 17.64 -3.89
CA ALA A 176 20.38 18.29 -3.28
C ALA A 176 20.73 19.38 -2.25
N GLU A 177 21.85 19.25 -1.56
CA GLU A 177 22.28 20.19 -0.52
C GLU A 177 22.97 21.44 -1.08
N HIS A 178 23.58 21.37 -2.26
CA HIS A 178 24.51 22.39 -2.74
C HIS A 178 24.01 23.10 -4.00
N ASN A 179 23.06 22.53 -4.73
CA ASN A 179 22.60 23.13 -5.99
C ASN A 179 21.63 24.29 -5.74
N PRO A 180 21.92 25.50 -6.25
CA PRO A 180 21.14 26.71 -6.01
C PRO A 180 19.69 26.60 -6.51
N VAL A 181 19.40 25.73 -7.48
CA VAL A 181 18.05 25.51 -8.01
C VAL A 181 17.08 25.05 -6.90
N PHE A 182 17.54 24.14 -6.01
CA PHE A 182 16.71 23.61 -4.92
C PHE A 182 16.48 24.63 -3.79
N THR A 183 17.40 25.56 -3.62
CA THR A 183 17.28 26.63 -2.62
C THR A 183 16.15 27.59 -2.98
N VAL A 184 16.06 27.99 -4.25
CA VAL A 184 15.06 28.94 -4.76
C VAL A 184 13.67 28.32 -4.83
N ALA A 185 13.56 27.01 -5.14
CA ALA A 185 12.29 26.32 -5.35
C ALA A 185 11.35 26.40 -4.13
N ASP A 186 10.05 26.55 -4.38
CA ASP A 186 8.98 26.45 -3.39
C ASP A 186 8.60 24.99 -3.15
N GLY A 187 8.60 24.19 -4.21
CA GLY A 187 8.34 22.75 -4.20
C GLY A 187 9.49 21.93 -4.79
N LEU A 188 9.78 20.77 -4.19
CA LEU A 188 10.77 19.83 -4.69
C LEU A 188 10.21 18.40 -4.64
N LEU A 189 9.96 17.86 -5.83
CA LEU A 189 9.54 16.49 -6.06
C LEU A 189 10.75 15.66 -6.51
N TRP A 190 11.11 14.65 -5.74
CA TRP A 190 12.24 13.78 -6.04
C TRP A 190 11.77 12.40 -6.48
N LEU A 191 12.10 12.00 -7.72
CA LEU A 191 11.77 10.71 -8.29
C LEU A 191 12.97 9.79 -8.20
N VAL A 192 12.78 8.64 -7.59
CA VAL A 192 13.81 7.60 -7.41
C VAL A 192 13.37 6.35 -8.18
N GLN A 193 14.33 5.74 -8.87
CA GLN A 193 14.19 4.45 -9.50
C GLN A 193 15.25 3.52 -8.93
N SER A 194 14.84 2.38 -8.38
CA SER A 194 15.74 1.36 -7.86
C SER A 194 15.53 0.05 -8.59
N PHE A 195 16.64 -0.65 -8.84
CA PHE A 195 16.65 -1.99 -9.42
C PHE A 195 17.10 -2.96 -8.37
N ASP A 196 16.35 -4.04 -8.18
CA ASP A 196 16.73 -5.14 -7.33
C ASP A 196 16.38 -6.45 -8.03
N ARG A 197 17.42 -7.24 -8.34
CA ARG A 197 17.30 -8.47 -9.15
C ARG A 197 16.59 -8.18 -10.49
N ASN A 198 15.42 -8.75 -10.70
CA ASN A 198 14.61 -8.57 -11.92
C ASN A 198 13.45 -7.59 -11.73
N SER A 199 13.43 -6.84 -10.63
CA SER A 199 12.37 -5.91 -10.29
C SER A 199 12.85 -4.47 -10.36
N MET A 200 12.01 -3.59 -10.89
CA MET A 200 12.23 -2.15 -10.94
C MET A 200 11.12 -1.44 -10.16
N VAL A 201 11.51 -0.73 -9.12
CA VAL A 201 10.59 0.03 -8.27
C VAL A 201 10.84 1.52 -8.44
N ARG A 202 9.76 2.28 -8.64
CA ARG A 202 9.77 3.74 -8.65
C ARG A 202 9.15 4.30 -7.38
N LYS A 203 9.84 5.26 -6.78
CA LYS A 203 9.38 5.97 -5.57
C LYS A 203 9.48 7.48 -5.79
N MET A 204 8.58 8.22 -5.16
CA MET A 204 8.55 9.68 -5.16
C MET A 204 8.58 10.20 -3.73
N GLN A 205 9.31 11.29 -3.52
CA GLN A 205 9.36 12.02 -2.25
C GLN A 205 9.09 13.50 -2.49
N VAL A 206 8.26 14.10 -1.65
CA VAL A 206 8.12 15.54 -1.56
C VAL A 206 9.16 16.03 -0.54
N MET A 207 10.30 16.50 -1.02
CA MET A 207 11.39 16.96 -0.15
C MET A 207 11.12 18.35 0.43
N LYS A 208 10.39 19.19 -0.33
CA LYS A 208 10.05 20.56 0.06
C LYS A 208 8.70 20.95 -0.53
N MET A 209 7.89 21.67 0.24
CA MET A 209 6.68 22.32 -0.25
C MET A 209 6.33 23.47 0.68
N ARG A 210 6.51 24.71 0.21
CA ARG A 210 6.20 25.90 1.00
C ARG A 210 4.69 26.08 1.16
N GLY A 211 4.27 26.52 2.35
CA GLY A 211 2.87 26.85 2.63
C GLY A 211 1.95 25.65 2.90
N GLN A 212 2.46 24.42 2.91
CA GLN A 212 1.68 23.21 3.25
C GLN A 212 2.56 22.10 3.85
N ALA A 213 1.91 21.12 4.47
CA ALA A 213 2.57 19.96 5.07
C ALA A 213 2.38 18.73 4.17
N PRO A 214 3.39 18.33 3.41
CA PRO A 214 3.35 17.11 2.61
C PRO A 214 3.41 15.86 3.50
N ILE A 215 2.94 14.72 2.98
CA ILE A 215 3.13 13.42 3.64
C ILE A 215 4.62 13.07 3.54
N PRO A 216 5.31 12.85 4.67
CA PRO A 216 6.75 12.58 4.66
C PRO A 216 7.07 11.16 4.17
N GLY A 217 8.27 10.99 3.61
CA GLY A 217 8.82 9.71 3.19
C GLY A 217 8.70 9.44 1.70
N LEU A 218 9.07 8.21 1.32
CA LEU A 218 9.03 7.73 -0.05
C LEU A 218 7.68 7.07 -0.35
N HIS A 219 7.02 7.49 -1.40
CA HIS A 219 5.74 6.95 -1.90
C HIS A 219 5.98 6.18 -3.18
N THR A 220 5.46 4.97 -3.29
CA THR A 220 5.56 4.19 -4.53
C THR A 220 4.71 4.84 -5.62
N PHE A 221 5.16 4.79 -6.86
CA PHE A 221 4.35 5.16 -8.01
C PHE A 221 4.59 4.25 -9.20
N ARG A 222 3.60 4.17 -10.08
CA ARG A 222 3.68 3.44 -11.35
C ARG A 222 3.48 4.38 -12.53
N ILE A 223 4.02 3.98 -13.67
CA ILE A 223 3.74 4.60 -14.98
C ILE A 223 3.04 3.53 -15.81
N THR A 224 1.81 3.79 -16.17
CA THR A 224 0.96 2.92 -16.99
C THR A 224 0.52 3.66 -18.25
N GLY A 225 -0.33 3.06 -19.08
CA GLY A 225 -0.96 3.76 -20.19
C GLY A 225 -1.78 5.01 -19.78
N ASP A 226 -2.21 5.07 -18.50
CA ASP A 226 -2.94 6.21 -17.96
C ASP A 226 -2.02 7.29 -17.37
N GLY A 227 -0.70 7.09 -17.45
CA GLY A 227 0.30 7.99 -16.91
C GLY A 227 0.83 7.56 -15.55
N VAL A 228 1.24 8.54 -14.77
CA VAL A 228 1.77 8.36 -13.40
C VAL A 228 0.62 8.21 -12.41
N HIS A 229 0.71 7.18 -11.58
CA HIS A 229 -0.18 6.95 -10.44
C HIS A 229 0.66 6.80 -9.18
N VAL A 230 0.43 7.63 -8.19
CA VAL A 230 1.15 7.63 -6.91
C VAL A 230 0.32 6.90 -5.87
N PHE A 231 0.96 6.03 -5.09
CA PHE A 231 0.36 5.32 -3.97
C PHE A 231 0.89 5.94 -2.66
N PRO A 232 0.11 6.80 -2.02
CA PRO A 232 0.53 7.47 -0.79
C PRO A 232 0.83 6.45 0.31
N ARG A 233 1.95 6.64 0.99
CA ARG A 233 2.25 5.86 2.19
C ARG A 233 1.20 6.17 3.26
N VAL A 234 0.46 5.17 3.70
CA VAL A 234 -0.56 5.36 4.73
C VAL A 234 0.11 5.51 6.09
N ILE A 235 -0.13 6.63 6.75
CA ILE A 235 0.38 6.90 8.11
C ILE A 235 -0.68 6.46 9.12
N VAL A 236 -0.31 5.52 10.00
CA VAL A 236 -1.17 5.09 11.11
C VAL A 236 -1.47 6.28 12.00
N GLY A 237 -2.75 6.69 12.11
CA GLY A 237 -3.19 7.77 13.00
C GLY A 237 -3.81 8.99 12.32
N THR A 238 -3.69 9.17 10.99
CA THR A 238 -4.33 10.30 10.30
C THR A 238 -5.82 10.05 10.02
N GLU A 239 -6.22 8.82 9.78
CA GLU A 239 -7.64 8.44 9.59
C GLU A 239 -8.34 8.01 10.89
N ALA A 240 -7.59 7.67 11.93
CA ALA A 240 -8.12 7.30 13.25
C ALA A 240 -8.66 8.48 14.10
N LYS A 241 -8.88 9.66 13.52
CA LYS A 241 -9.41 10.85 14.22
C LYS A 241 -10.90 10.78 14.56
N SER A 242 -11.51 9.64 14.53
CA SER A 242 -12.92 9.53 14.93
C SER A 242 -13.15 8.50 16.03
N ARG A 243 -12.55 8.71 17.19
CA ARG A 243 -13.15 8.50 18.51
C ARG A 243 -12.12 8.78 19.59
N PRO A 244 -12.22 9.90 20.32
CA PRO A 244 -11.45 10.06 21.53
C PRO A 244 -11.82 8.90 22.47
N ALA A 245 -10.82 8.17 22.93
CA ALA A 245 -10.99 7.21 24.02
C ALA A 245 -11.42 8.02 25.26
N VAL A 246 -12.71 8.12 25.49
CA VAL A 246 -13.22 8.65 26.75
C VAL A 246 -12.82 7.63 27.82
N ALA A 247 -11.80 7.96 28.59
CA ALA A 247 -11.40 7.20 29.76
C ALA A 247 -12.59 7.14 30.72
N GLY A 248 -13.09 5.91 31.01
CA GLY A 248 -14.15 5.69 31.98
C GLY A 248 -15.52 5.23 31.45
N ALA A 249 -15.80 5.27 30.16
CA ALA A 249 -17.03 4.69 29.63
C ALA A 249 -16.95 3.16 29.62
N LYS A 250 -17.88 2.47 30.28
CA LYS A 250 -18.08 1.01 30.14
C LYS A 250 -18.26 0.73 28.65
N ARG A 251 -17.23 0.15 28.00
CA ARG A 251 -17.31 -0.23 26.58
C ARG A 251 -18.47 -1.21 26.43
N LYS A 252 -19.47 -0.86 25.60
CA LYS A 252 -20.49 -1.82 25.16
C LYS A 252 -19.74 -3.05 24.58
N PRO A 253 -20.22 -4.27 24.84
CA PRO A 253 -19.68 -5.47 24.21
C PRO A 253 -19.59 -5.24 22.71
N ARG A 254 -18.42 -5.50 22.12
CA ARG A 254 -18.29 -5.42 20.64
C ARG A 254 -19.17 -6.49 20.02
N GLU A 255 -19.85 -6.14 18.94
CA GLU A 255 -20.50 -7.10 18.08
C GLU A 255 -19.53 -8.23 17.72
N ARG A 256 -20.00 -9.48 17.69
CA ARG A 256 -19.19 -10.63 17.29
C ARG A 256 -19.64 -11.12 15.93
N LEU A 257 -18.68 -11.39 15.07
CA LEU A 257 -18.90 -11.92 13.73
C LEU A 257 -18.62 -13.42 13.74
N SER A 258 -19.58 -14.21 13.27
CA SER A 258 -19.42 -15.66 13.08
C SER A 258 -18.39 -15.94 11.97
N LEU A 259 -17.60 -17.00 12.15
CA LEU A 259 -16.70 -17.55 11.13
C LEU A 259 -17.41 -18.52 10.17
N GLY A 260 -18.69 -18.79 10.39
CA GLY A 260 -19.47 -19.73 9.59
C GLY A 260 -19.31 -21.20 10.01
N VAL A 261 -18.58 -21.46 11.09
CA VAL A 261 -18.34 -22.81 11.64
C VAL A 261 -18.78 -22.84 13.10
N LYS A 262 -19.99 -23.32 13.37
CA LYS A 262 -20.64 -23.24 14.68
C LYS A 262 -19.74 -23.73 15.83
N GLY A 263 -19.11 -24.89 15.72
CA GLY A 263 -18.25 -25.42 16.78
C GLY A 263 -16.99 -24.57 17.01
N LEU A 264 -16.48 -23.87 16.01
CA LEU A 264 -15.38 -22.92 16.15
C LEU A 264 -15.86 -21.60 16.76
N ASP A 265 -17.04 -21.13 16.36
CA ASP A 265 -17.66 -19.94 16.97
C ASP A 265 -17.91 -20.16 18.47
N ASP A 266 -18.35 -21.37 18.87
CA ASP A 266 -18.49 -21.75 20.28
C ASP A 266 -17.14 -21.69 21.01
N MET A 267 -16.06 -22.22 20.39
CA MET A 267 -14.70 -22.14 20.97
C MET A 267 -14.22 -20.70 21.14
N LEU A 268 -14.65 -19.79 20.29
CA LEU A 268 -14.33 -18.36 20.32
C LEU A 268 -15.26 -17.56 21.24
N GLY A 269 -16.26 -18.19 21.88
CA GLY A 269 -17.25 -17.51 22.72
C GLY A 269 -18.29 -16.73 21.91
N GLY A 270 -18.71 -17.28 20.77
CA GLY A 270 -19.73 -16.72 19.87
C GLY A 270 -19.18 -15.94 18.67
N GLY A 271 -17.98 -16.30 18.20
CA GLY A 271 -17.33 -15.65 17.03
C GLY A 271 -16.23 -14.66 17.41
N ILE A 272 -15.75 -13.89 16.43
CA ILE A 272 -14.67 -12.91 16.59
C ILE A 272 -15.25 -11.50 16.79
N PRO A 273 -14.71 -10.69 17.72
CA PRO A 273 -15.14 -9.30 17.86
C PRO A 273 -14.88 -8.51 16.57
N ALA A 274 -15.87 -7.71 16.14
CA ALA A 274 -15.77 -6.88 14.96
C ALA A 274 -14.53 -5.95 15.00
N GLY A 275 -13.84 -5.83 13.87
CA GLY A 275 -12.62 -5.04 13.73
C GLY A 275 -11.37 -5.73 14.27
N TYR A 276 -11.41 -7.04 14.53
CA TYR A 276 -10.23 -7.81 14.92
C TYR A 276 -9.50 -8.38 13.71
N SER A 277 -8.19 -8.55 13.87
CA SER A 277 -7.32 -9.30 12.97
C SER A 277 -7.13 -10.73 13.50
N VAL A 278 -7.40 -11.72 12.64
CA VAL A 278 -7.29 -13.15 12.93
C VAL A 278 -6.19 -13.75 12.07
N LEU A 279 -5.27 -14.47 12.70
CA LEU A 279 -4.30 -15.30 12.02
C LEU A 279 -4.77 -16.76 12.05
N LEU A 280 -4.96 -17.35 10.88
CA LEU A 280 -5.23 -18.77 10.70
C LEU A 280 -3.96 -19.46 10.21
N ALA A 281 -3.29 -20.16 11.11
CA ALA A 281 -2.01 -20.79 10.86
C ALA A 281 -2.12 -22.31 10.75
N GLY A 282 -1.47 -22.92 9.79
CA GLY A 282 -1.47 -24.40 9.63
C GLY A 282 -0.68 -24.86 8.43
N PRO A 283 -0.36 -26.17 8.34
CA PRO A 283 0.34 -26.75 7.20
C PRO A 283 -0.48 -26.71 5.91
N SER A 284 0.16 -26.96 4.79
CA SER A 284 -0.54 -27.10 3.49
C SER A 284 -1.61 -28.19 3.56
N GLY A 285 -2.75 -27.97 2.88
CA GLY A 285 -3.87 -28.92 2.86
C GLY A 285 -4.70 -29.03 4.16
N SER A 286 -4.36 -28.27 5.22
CA SER A 286 -5.10 -28.33 6.49
C SER A 286 -6.52 -27.77 6.42
N GLY A 287 -6.88 -27.01 5.37
CA GLY A 287 -8.20 -26.42 5.19
C GLY A 287 -8.30 -24.94 5.50
N LYS A 288 -7.18 -24.20 5.48
CA LYS A 288 -7.13 -22.75 5.73
C LYS A 288 -8.03 -21.97 4.76
N SER A 289 -7.86 -22.18 3.46
CA SER A 289 -8.67 -21.50 2.44
C SER A 289 -10.15 -21.88 2.49
N VAL A 290 -10.48 -23.12 2.94
CA VAL A 290 -11.87 -23.51 3.18
C VAL A 290 -12.49 -22.70 4.31
N LEU A 291 -11.79 -22.53 5.45
CA LEU A 291 -12.28 -21.71 6.54
C LEU A 291 -12.37 -20.23 6.15
N ALA A 292 -11.42 -19.74 5.37
CA ALA A 292 -11.44 -18.39 4.84
C ALA A 292 -12.66 -18.14 3.94
N SER A 293 -13.01 -19.11 3.09
CA SER A 293 -14.22 -19.07 2.25
C SER A 293 -15.51 -19.12 3.06
N GLU A 294 -15.56 -19.94 4.14
CA GLU A 294 -16.71 -19.96 5.05
C GLU A 294 -16.90 -18.61 5.76
N PHE A 295 -15.81 -17.98 6.23
CA PHE A 295 -15.85 -16.67 6.87
C PHE A 295 -16.44 -15.59 5.98
N ILE A 296 -16.06 -15.55 4.71
CA ILE A 296 -16.61 -14.59 3.72
C ILE A 296 -18.06 -14.93 3.37
N SER A 297 -18.34 -16.22 3.13
CA SER A 297 -19.69 -16.69 2.77
C SER A 297 -20.70 -16.41 3.89
N GLU A 298 -20.30 -16.57 5.14
CA GLU A 298 -21.13 -16.25 6.30
C GLU A 298 -21.44 -14.76 6.37
N GLY A 299 -20.45 -13.90 6.13
CA GLY A 299 -20.67 -12.47 6.04
C GLY A 299 -21.70 -12.11 4.96
N ALA A 300 -21.57 -12.69 3.77
CA ALA A 300 -22.48 -12.42 2.68
C ALA A 300 -23.93 -12.88 2.95
N ARG A 301 -24.15 -13.90 3.83
CA ARG A 301 -25.47 -14.31 4.31
C ARG A 301 -26.10 -13.29 5.25
N HIS A 302 -25.28 -12.52 5.97
CA HIS A 302 -25.70 -11.50 6.93
C HIS A 302 -25.63 -10.07 6.38
N ASP A 303 -25.60 -9.94 5.04
CA ASP A 303 -25.45 -8.64 4.34
C ASP A 303 -24.18 -7.86 4.76
N GLU A 304 -23.13 -8.60 5.08
CA GLU A 304 -21.79 -8.08 5.34
C GLU A 304 -20.88 -8.41 4.15
N PRO A 305 -20.74 -7.52 3.16
CA PRO A 305 -19.88 -7.79 2.01
C PRO A 305 -18.44 -8.04 2.44
N GLY A 306 -17.75 -8.88 1.68
CA GLY A 306 -16.38 -9.27 1.97
C GLY A 306 -15.45 -9.11 0.76
N ILE A 307 -14.16 -9.05 1.05
CA ILE A 307 -13.09 -9.00 0.06
C ILE A 307 -12.14 -10.16 0.31
N VAL A 308 -11.69 -10.80 -0.76
CA VAL A 308 -10.64 -11.81 -0.72
C VAL A 308 -9.48 -11.34 -1.57
N ALA A 309 -8.32 -11.11 -0.96
CA ALA A 309 -7.07 -10.85 -1.64
C ALA A 309 -6.28 -12.16 -1.77
N VAL A 310 -6.08 -12.60 -3.01
CA VAL A 310 -5.40 -13.86 -3.37
C VAL A 310 -4.08 -13.56 -4.04
N PHE A 311 -3.01 -14.19 -3.55
CA PHE A 311 -1.64 -13.98 -4.04
C PHE A 311 -1.01 -15.21 -4.69
N GLU A 312 -1.71 -16.32 -4.71
CA GLU A 312 -1.23 -17.55 -5.35
C GLU A 312 -1.62 -17.62 -6.83
N LYS A 313 -0.86 -18.45 -7.58
CA LYS A 313 -1.06 -18.68 -9.01
C LYS A 313 -2.45 -19.28 -9.27
N ARG A 314 -3.36 -18.49 -9.78
CA ARG A 314 -4.78 -18.78 -10.08
C ARG A 314 -5.67 -18.99 -8.86
N PRO A 315 -6.88 -18.44 -8.89
CA PRO A 315 -7.97 -19.08 -8.17
C PRO A 315 -8.01 -20.50 -8.71
N PRO A 316 -8.12 -21.50 -7.85
CA PRO A 316 -8.26 -22.87 -8.34
C PRO A 316 -9.42 -22.87 -9.34
N ASP A 317 -9.17 -23.32 -10.58
CA ASP A 317 -10.22 -23.78 -11.50
C ASP A 317 -11.03 -24.92 -10.84
N ASP A 318 -10.53 -25.44 -9.73
CA ASP A 318 -11.15 -26.38 -8.81
C ASP A 318 -12.40 -25.86 -8.08
N SER A 319 -12.75 -24.58 -8.23
CA SER A 319 -14.05 -24.06 -7.78
C SER A 319 -15.21 -24.72 -8.53
N GLN A 320 -14.94 -25.42 -9.63
CA GLN A 320 -15.98 -26.10 -10.41
C GLN A 320 -16.44 -27.43 -9.80
N ASP A 321 -15.63 -28.09 -8.98
CA ASP A 321 -15.92 -29.49 -8.57
C ASP A 321 -16.56 -29.66 -7.17
N GLY A 322 -16.98 -28.57 -6.50
CA GLY A 322 -17.62 -28.67 -5.18
C GLY A 322 -18.76 -27.69 -4.94
N PRO A 323 -19.77 -28.09 -4.12
CA PRO A 323 -20.89 -27.20 -3.77
C PRO A 323 -20.49 -25.89 -3.14
N SER A 324 -19.33 -25.83 -2.48
CA SER A 324 -18.78 -24.62 -1.87
C SER A 324 -18.22 -23.65 -2.91
N GLY A 325 -17.60 -24.15 -3.98
CA GLY A 325 -17.05 -23.32 -5.06
C GLY A 325 -18.15 -22.60 -5.85
N HIS A 326 -19.17 -23.32 -6.28
CA HIS A 326 -20.32 -22.72 -6.97
C HIS A 326 -21.04 -21.66 -6.15
N ARG A 327 -21.12 -21.85 -4.83
CA ARG A 327 -21.73 -20.88 -3.91
C ARG A 327 -20.89 -19.61 -3.81
N PHE A 328 -19.58 -19.73 -3.74
CA PHE A 328 -18.67 -18.60 -3.70
C PHE A 328 -18.74 -17.75 -4.98
N GLU A 329 -18.73 -18.40 -6.16
CA GLU A 329 -18.93 -17.71 -7.44
C GLU A 329 -20.24 -16.95 -7.54
N GLN A 330 -21.34 -17.52 -7.03
CA GLN A 330 -22.63 -16.84 -6.98
C GLN A 330 -22.58 -15.57 -6.16
N LEU A 331 -21.86 -15.58 -5.03
CA LEU A 331 -21.67 -14.39 -4.17
C LEU A 331 -20.83 -13.31 -4.87
N VAL A 332 -19.82 -13.71 -5.64
CA VAL A 332 -19.03 -12.79 -6.46
C VAL A 332 -19.88 -12.15 -7.55
N ARG A 333 -20.64 -12.97 -8.31
CA ARG A 333 -21.58 -12.48 -9.35
C ARG A 333 -22.67 -11.59 -8.79
N ALA A 334 -23.13 -11.85 -7.57
CA ALA A 334 -24.11 -11.00 -6.86
C ALA A 334 -23.52 -9.70 -6.29
N GLY A 335 -22.23 -9.43 -6.47
CA GLY A 335 -21.55 -8.25 -5.96
C GLY A 335 -21.41 -8.21 -4.43
N LYS A 336 -21.63 -9.34 -3.72
CA LYS A 336 -21.47 -9.44 -2.27
C LYS A 336 -20.03 -9.75 -1.86
N VAL A 337 -19.21 -10.26 -2.78
CA VAL A 337 -17.80 -10.58 -2.57
C VAL A 337 -16.96 -9.97 -3.67
N GLY A 338 -15.92 -9.23 -3.29
CA GLY A 338 -14.88 -8.74 -4.18
C GLY A 338 -13.67 -9.64 -4.13
N ILE A 339 -13.06 -9.88 -5.29
CA ILE A 339 -11.79 -10.60 -5.38
C ILE A 339 -10.74 -9.66 -5.90
N ILE A 340 -9.63 -9.56 -5.18
CA ILE A 340 -8.42 -8.87 -5.60
C ILE A 340 -7.41 -9.95 -5.98
N HIS A 341 -7.12 -10.02 -7.28
CA HIS A 341 -6.05 -10.88 -7.79
C HIS A 341 -4.82 -10.04 -8.04
N SER A 342 -3.85 -10.20 -7.20
CA SER A 342 -2.56 -9.59 -7.46
C SER A 342 -1.61 -10.58 -8.10
N ARG A 343 -1.13 -10.25 -9.29
CA ARG A 343 -0.09 -11.03 -9.96
C ARG A 343 1.28 -10.56 -9.49
N PRO A 344 2.21 -11.51 -9.29
CA PRO A 344 3.34 -11.32 -8.42
C PRO A 344 4.52 -10.64 -9.08
N LEU A 345 5.47 -10.26 -8.23
CA LEU A 345 6.88 -9.95 -8.37
C LEU A 345 7.27 -8.46 -8.28
N ASP A 346 6.31 -7.51 -8.40
CA ASP A 346 6.63 -6.08 -8.40
C ASP A 346 5.72 -5.22 -7.50
N LEU A 347 4.91 -5.86 -6.64
CA LEU A 347 3.96 -5.13 -5.80
C LEU A 347 4.65 -4.35 -4.68
N SER A 348 4.06 -3.21 -4.34
CA SER A 348 4.30 -2.56 -3.06
C SER A 348 3.11 -2.78 -2.12
N ILE A 349 3.38 -2.76 -0.82
CA ILE A 349 2.32 -2.89 0.19
C ILE A 349 1.39 -1.69 0.17
N ASP A 350 1.91 -0.48 -0.10
CA ASP A 350 1.09 0.72 -0.19
C ASP A 350 0.12 0.66 -1.39
N GLU A 351 0.57 0.12 -2.53
CA GLU A 351 -0.27 -0.13 -3.70
C GLU A 351 -1.39 -1.13 -3.39
N MET A 352 -1.05 -2.25 -2.76
CA MET A 352 -2.03 -3.26 -2.36
C MET A 352 -3.02 -2.71 -1.34
N LEU A 353 -2.55 -1.96 -0.34
CA LEU A 353 -3.40 -1.35 0.66
C LEU A 353 -4.38 -0.36 0.03
N HIS A 354 -3.92 0.42 -0.95
CA HIS A 354 -4.77 1.35 -1.70
C HIS A 354 -5.88 0.60 -2.45
N GLU A 355 -5.54 -0.46 -3.18
CA GLU A 355 -6.50 -1.32 -3.89
C GLU A 355 -7.54 -1.95 -2.95
N ILE A 356 -7.09 -2.45 -1.79
CA ILE A 356 -7.98 -3.00 -0.77
C ILE A 356 -8.93 -1.92 -0.24
N ILE A 357 -8.43 -0.72 0.08
CA ILE A 357 -9.24 0.39 0.60
C ILE A 357 -10.28 0.84 -0.43
N GLU A 358 -9.91 0.97 -1.70
CA GLU A 358 -10.86 1.28 -2.78
C GLU A 358 -11.95 0.22 -2.90
N ALA A 359 -11.58 -1.06 -2.85
CA ALA A 359 -12.54 -2.15 -2.89
C ALA A 359 -13.46 -2.15 -1.66
N ILE A 360 -12.94 -1.84 -0.46
CA ILE A 360 -13.73 -1.69 0.78
C ILE A 360 -14.78 -0.59 0.60
N HIS A 361 -14.40 0.58 0.11
CA HIS A 361 -15.32 1.70 -0.07
C HIS A 361 -16.39 1.38 -1.14
N ARG A 362 -15.98 0.80 -2.27
CA ARG A 362 -16.89 0.42 -3.37
C ARG A 362 -17.94 -0.60 -2.93
N LEU A 363 -17.53 -1.63 -2.20
CA LEU A 363 -18.41 -2.73 -1.76
C LEU A 363 -19.02 -2.48 -0.38
N LYS A 364 -18.58 -1.46 0.37
CA LYS A 364 -18.90 -1.25 1.79
C LYS A 364 -18.55 -2.50 2.62
N ALA A 365 -17.42 -3.12 2.32
CA ALA A 365 -17.02 -4.38 2.90
C ALA A 365 -16.78 -4.26 4.42
N ARG A 366 -17.12 -5.31 5.17
CA ARG A 366 -16.87 -5.46 6.60
C ARG A 366 -15.87 -6.57 6.91
N ARG A 367 -15.63 -7.48 5.96
CA ARG A 367 -14.75 -8.64 6.09
C ARG A 367 -13.68 -8.63 5.02
N LEU A 368 -12.46 -8.99 5.40
CA LEU A 368 -11.33 -9.14 4.49
C LEU A 368 -10.61 -10.45 4.76
N VAL A 369 -10.29 -11.17 3.70
CA VAL A 369 -9.39 -12.33 3.73
C VAL A 369 -8.13 -12.00 2.97
N ILE A 370 -6.97 -12.36 3.53
CA ILE A 370 -5.66 -12.38 2.85
C ILE A 370 -5.21 -13.84 2.80
N ASP A 371 -5.22 -14.43 1.61
CA ASP A 371 -4.85 -15.83 1.38
C ASP A 371 -3.76 -15.93 0.29
N SER A 372 -2.49 -16.16 0.65
CA SER A 372 -1.90 -16.31 1.98
C SER A 372 -0.89 -15.19 2.29
N LEU A 373 -0.46 -15.05 3.54
CA LEU A 373 0.62 -14.11 3.92
C LEU A 373 1.94 -14.50 3.25
N SER A 374 2.23 -15.79 3.10
CA SER A 374 3.42 -16.27 2.40
C SER A 374 3.36 -15.94 0.91
N GLY A 375 2.20 -16.11 0.26
CA GLY A 375 1.97 -15.67 -1.12
C GLY A 375 2.10 -14.16 -1.25
N PHE A 376 1.58 -13.40 -0.30
CA PHE A 376 1.69 -11.95 -0.28
C PHE A 376 3.14 -11.47 -0.19
N GLU A 377 3.95 -12.05 0.71
CA GLU A 377 5.38 -11.73 0.80
C GLU A 377 6.12 -12.05 -0.50
N LEU A 378 5.82 -13.21 -1.13
CA LEU A 378 6.41 -13.59 -2.41
C LEU A 378 5.99 -12.66 -3.56
N ALA A 379 4.79 -12.10 -3.52
CA ALA A 379 4.27 -11.16 -4.51
C ALA A 379 4.94 -9.78 -4.42
N LEU A 380 5.56 -9.45 -3.28
CA LEU A 380 6.26 -8.18 -3.12
C LEU A 380 7.56 -8.15 -3.90
N ALA A 381 7.89 -6.98 -4.43
CA ALA A 381 9.22 -6.73 -4.97
C ALA A 381 10.28 -6.99 -3.89
N PRO A 382 11.44 -7.55 -4.24
CA PRO A 382 12.48 -7.89 -3.26
C PRO A 382 12.84 -6.75 -2.31
N THR A 383 12.92 -5.53 -2.81
CA THR A 383 13.18 -4.30 -2.03
C THR A 383 12.19 -4.07 -0.88
N PHE A 384 10.97 -4.61 -0.97
CA PHE A 384 9.94 -4.42 0.07
C PHE A 384 9.86 -5.58 1.07
N ARG A 385 10.54 -6.70 0.82
CA ARG A 385 10.48 -7.86 1.71
C ARG A 385 11.20 -7.64 3.03
N GLU A 386 12.23 -6.82 3.06
CA GLU A 386 12.94 -6.46 4.28
C GLU A 386 12.04 -5.72 5.27
N ASP A 387 11.15 -4.85 4.76
CA ASP A 387 10.21 -4.07 5.55
C ASP A 387 8.82 -4.75 5.70
N PHE A 388 8.69 -6.03 5.30
CA PHE A 388 7.40 -6.73 5.25
C PHE A 388 6.64 -6.67 6.58
N ARG A 389 7.33 -6.91 7.69
CA ARG A 389 6.71 -6.92 9.04
C ARG A 389 6.14 -5.55 9.42
N GLU A 390 6.90 -4.48 9.21
CA GLU A 390 6.45 -3.11 9.51
C GLU A 390 5.27 -2.73 8.62
N SER A 391 5.36 -3.05 7.37
CA SER A 391 4.33 -2.74 6.39
C SER A 391 3.04 -3.53 6.61
N LEU A 392 3.15 -4.82 6.98
CA LEU A 392 2.01 -5.64 7.40
C LEU A 392 1.37 -5.06 8.68
N TYR A 393 2.20 -4.61 9.65
CA TYR A 393 1.69 -3.94 10.84
C TYR A 393 0.85 -2.71 10.48
N ARG A 394 1.36 -1.85 9.61
CA ARG A 394 0.64 -0.66 9.14
C ARG A 394 -0.68 -1.04 8.46
N MET A 395 -0.64 -2.00 7.55
CA MET A 395 -1.83 -2.48 6.84
C MET A 395 -2.90 -3.00 7.82
N VAL A 396 -2.53 -3.87 8.77
CA VAL A 396 -3.45 -4.39 9.78
C VAL A 396 -4.01 -3.26 10.64
N ALA A 397 -3.17 -2.32 11.09
CA ALA A 397 -3.60 -1.21 11.94
C ALA A 397 -4.59 -0.28 11.23
N VAL A 398 -4.36 0.03 9.94
CA VAL A 398 -5.25 0.86 9.14
C VAL A 398 -6.60 0.18 8.92
N LEU A 399 -6.59 -1.06 8.44
CA LEU A 399 -7.81 -1.77 8.08
C LEU A 399 -8.68 -2.10 9.31
N THR A 400 -8.05 -2.52 10.42
CA THR A 400 -8.79 -2.72 11.69
C THR A 400 -9.27 -1.40 12.28
N GLY A 401 -8.51 -0.30 12.11
CA GLY A 401 -8.93 1.06 12.45
C GLY A 401 -10.16 1.54 11.69
N MET A 402 -10.32 1.12 10.44
CA MET A 402 -11.54 1.33 9.63
C MET A 402 -12.72 0.43 10.07
N GLY A 403 -12.53 -0.48 11.02
CA GLY A 403 -13.54 -1.41 11.52
C GLY A 403 -13.64 -2.72 10.71
N ILE A 404 -12.69 -2.99 9.82
CA ILE A 404 -12.67 -4.21 9.02
C ILE A 404 -12.20 -5.40 9.87
N THR A 405 -12.95 -6.49 9.85
CA THR A 405 -12.53 -7.76 10.47
C THR A 405 -11.73 -8.55 9.44
N MET A 406 -10.48 -8.85 9.78
CA MET A 406 -9.53 -9.47 8.86
C MET A 406 -9.24 -10.92 9.27
N LEU A 407 -9.18 -11.81 8.28
CA LEU A 407 -8.66 -13.16 8.43
C LEU A 407 -7.47 -13.35 7.48
N MET A 408 -6.31 -13.65 8.03
CA MET A 408 -5.08 -13.86 7.29
C MET A 408 -4.65 -15.30 7.42
N THR A 409 -4.42 -16.00 6.32
CA THR A 409 -3.88 -17.37 6.35
C THR A 409 -2.36 -17.34 6.33
N ALA A 410 -1.75 -18.25 7.06
CA ALA A 410 -0.30 -18.44 7.05
C ALA A 410 0.05 -19.93 6.98
N GLU A 411 1.00 -20.26 6.15
CA GLU A 411 1.54 -21.61 6.09
C GLU A 411 2.57 -21.81 7.19
N LEU A 412 2.46 -22.92 7.92
CA LEU A 412 3.45 -23.34 8.90
C LEU A 412 4.31 -24.41 8.25
N GLU A 413 5.60 -24.19 8.22
CA GLU A 413 6.56 -25.24 7.90
C GLU A 413 6.55 -26.30 9.01
N ASP A 414 6.65 -27.57 8.63
CA ASP A 414 6.59 -28.71 9.56
C ASP A 414 7.84 -28.82 10.45
N SER A 415 7.99 -27.89 11.37
CA SER A 415 8.92 -28.01 12.48
C SER A 415 8.15 -28.53 13.69
N TYR A 416 8.10 -29.84 13.87
CA TYR A 416 7.39 -30.49 14.98
C TYR A 416 7.94 -30.10 16.37
N MET A 417 9.12 -29.51 16.45
CA MET A 417 9.80 -29.20 17.72
C MET A 417 9.49 -27.80 18.27
N ASP A 418 9.07 -26.86 17.43
CA ASP A 418 8.83 -25.47 17.84
C ASP A 418 7.37 -25.06 17.65
N LEU A 419 6.73 -24.64 18.73
CA LEU A 419 5.39 -24.02 18.70
C LEU A 419 5.47 -22.57 18.14
N ARG A 420 6.05 -22.42 16.94
CA ARG A 420 6.04 -21.13 16.24
C ARG A 420 4.70 -20.97 15.53
N PHE A 421 3.84 -20.14 16.10
CA PHE A 421 2.50 -19.88 15.55
C PHE A 421 2.52 -18.92 14.34
N SER A 422 3.68 -18.42 13.93
CA SER A 422 3.78 -17.42 12.87
C SER A 422 5.15 -17.48 12.21
N PRO A 423 5.23 -17.68 10.87
CA PRO A 423 6.49 -17.72 10.14
C PRO A 423 7.29 -16.42 10.26
N HIS A 424 6.69 -15.27 10.28
CA HIS A 424 7.39 -13.97 10.29
C HIS A 424 7.30 -13.23 11.64
N GLY A 425 7.04 -13.94 12.75
CA GLY A 425 6.80 -13.31 14.04
C GLY A 425 5.55 -12.40 14.03
N THR A 426 4.60 -12.63 13.12
CA THR A 426 3.39 -11.80 12.95
C THR A 426 2.33 -12.07 14.03
N ALA A 427 2.52 -13.05 14.89
CA ALA A 427 1.60 -13.40 15.98
C ALA A 427 1.30 -12.22 16.94
N PHE A 428 2.22 -11.27 17.12
CA PHE A 428 1.99 -10.11 17.97
C PHE A 428 1.09 -9.06 17.30
N LEU A 429 1.00 -9.08 15.97
CA LEU A 429 0.20 -8.13 15.17
C LEU A 429 -1.31 -8.46 15.21
N THR A 430 -1.65 -9.70 15.55
CA THR A 430 -3.03 -10.19 15.47
C THR A 430 -3.73 -10.22 16.81
N ASP A 431 -5.04 -9.98 16.80
CA ASP A 431 -5.88 -10.01 17.97
C ASP A 431 -6.29 -11.44 18.33
N ALA A 432 -6.45 -12.31 17.32
CA ALA A 432 -6.77 -13.71 17.52
C ALA A 432 -5.87 -14.63 16.68
N ILE A 433 -5.61 -15.83 17.19
CA ILE A 433 -4.83 -16.86 16.50
C ILE A 433 -5.60 -18.17 16.57
N ILE A 434 -5.90 -18.75 15.42
CA ILE A 434 -6.47 -20.07 15.23
C ILE A 434 -5.40 -20.93 14.58
N MET A 435 -5.16 -22.11 15.13
CA MET A 435 -4.16 -23.03 14.64
C MET A 435 -4.83 -24.29 14.11
N GLN A 436 -4.42 -24.73 12.92
CA GLN A 436 -4.75 -26.04 12.35
C GLN A 436 -3.50 -26.91 12.30
N ARG A 437 -3.61 -28.19 12.60
CA ARG A 437 -2.53 -29.18 12.48
C ARG A 437 -3.03 -30.54 12.07
N TYR A 438 -2.12 -31.35 11.57
CA TYR A 438 -2.29 -32.78 11.46
C TYR A 438 -1.71 -33.46 12.72
N VAL A 439 -2.40 -34.44 13.24
CA VAL A 439 -1.92 -35.28 14.35
C VAL A 439 -2.19 -36.73 14.00
N GLU A 440 -1.27 -37.62 14.35
CA GLU A 440 -1.48 -39.05 14.25
C GLU A 440 -2.18 -39.54 15.53
N LEU A 441 -3.37 -40.08 15.38
CA LEU A 441 -4.13 -40.68 16.47
C LEU A 441 -4.59 -42.07 16.04
N LYS A 442 -4.22 -43.08 16.82
CA LYS A 442 -4.60 -44.49 16.55
C LYS A 442 -4.22 -44.97 15.16
N GLY A 443 -3.06 -44.51 14.63
CA GLY A 443 -2.59 -44.87 13.30
C GLY A 443 -3.30 -44.16 12.14
N GLN A 444 -4.08 -43.12 12.42
CA GLN A 444 -4.77 -42.30 11.41
C GLN A 444 -4.36 -40.85 11.53
N LEU A 445 -4.13 -40.22 10.38
CA LEU A 445 -3.86 -38.79 10.30
C LEU A 445 -5.18 -38.02 10.42
N GLN A 446 -5.32 -37.26 11.49
CA GLN A 446 -6.51 -36.45 11.78
C GLN A 446 -6.18 -34.97 11.75
N ARG A 447 -7.13 -34.15 11.30
CA ARG A 447 -7.02 -32.69 11.38
C ARG A 447 -7.53 -32.21 12.74
N VAL A 448 -6.76 -31.32 13.35
CA VAL A 448 -7.11 -30.71 14.64
C VAL A 448 -7.05 -29.20 14.57
N MET A 449 -7.89 -28.55 15.37
CA MET A 449 -7.97 -27.10 15.46
C MET A 449 -7.96 -26.67 16.92
N ALA A 450 -7.26 -25.56 17.21
CA ALA A 450 -7.22 -24.92 18.51
C ALA A 450 -7.28 -23.40 18.39
N VAL A 451 -7.91 -22.74 19.34
CA VAL A 451 -7.84 -21.30 19.53
C VAL A 451 -6.69 -21.01 20.49
N VAL A 452 -5.65 -20.38 19.98
CA VAL A 452 -4.41 -20.09 20.75
C VAL A 452 -4.55 -18.81 21.55
N LYS A 453 -5.21 -17.81 20.96
CA LYS A 453 -5.29 -16.46 21.53
C LYS A 453 -6.56 -15.76 21.02
N VAL A 454 -7.23 -15.04 21.91
CA VAL A 454 -8.19 -13.97 21.56
C VAL A 454 -7.97 -12.82 22.53
N ARG A 455 -7.52 -11.68 22.06
CA ARG A 455 -7.19 -10.52 22.90
C ARG A 455 -8.45 -10.01 23.61
N GLY A 456 -8.39 -9.87 24.94
CA GLY A 456 -9.49 -9.33 25.74
C GLY A 456 -10.78 -10.15 25.75
N SER A 457 -10.73 -11.44 25.36
CA SER A 457 -11.87 -12.35 25.37
C SER A 457 -11.47 -13.74 25.84
N ALA A 458 -12.34 -14.39 26.61
CA ALA A 458 -12.20 -15.81 26.93
C ALA A 458 -12.47 -16.66 25.68
N HIS A 459 -11.78 -17.78 25.57
CA HIS A 459 -11.93 -18.76 24.50
C HIS A 459 -11.69 -20.18 25.05
N SER A 460 -12.14 -21.20 24.34
CA SER A 460 -11.83 -22.59 24.68
C SER A 460 -10.32 -22.85 24.52
N LYS A 461 -9.79 -23.67 25.43
CA LYS A 461 -8.41 -24.17 25.39
C LYS A 461 -8.31 -25.55 24.76
N ASP A 462 -9.45 -26.11 24.34
CA ASP A 462 -9.53 -27.45 23.82
C ASP A 462 -8.88 -27.57 22.44
N LEU A 463 -8.23 -28.70 22.21
CA LEU A 463 -7.85 -29.14 20.90
C LEU A 463 -8.98 -30.05 20.37
N ARG A 464 -9.61 -29.67 19.27
CA ARG A 464 -10.73 -30.42 18.66
C ARG A 464 -10.37 -30.98 17.30
N THR A 465 -10.87 -32.17 17.00
CA THR A 465 -10.82 -32.71 15.63
C THR A 465 -11.76 -31.92 14.74
N PHE A 466 -11.50 -31.91 13.45
CA PHE A 466 -12.44 -31.42 12.45
C PHE A 466 -12.28 -32.14 11.11
N GLU A 467 -13.34 -32.13 10.34
CA GLU A 467 -13.38 -32.69 8.99
C GLU A 467 -13.82 -31.64 7.98
N ILE A 468 -13.27 -31.76 6.77
CA ILE A 468 -13.69 -30.97 5.61
C ILE A 468 -14.66 -31.83 4.82
N THR A 469 -15.91 -31.39 4.76
CA THR A 469 -16.99 -32.11 4.07
C THR A 469 -17.49 -31.29 2.88
N LYS A 470 -18.36 -31.89 2.06
CA LYS A 470 -19.04 -31.16 0.98
C LYS A 470 -19.88 -29.97 1.49
N LYS A 471 -20.20 -29.92 2.78
CA LYS A 471 -20.98 -28.84 3.41
C LYS A 471 -20.10 -27.82 4.14
N GLY A 472 -18.78 -27.93 4.05
CA GLY A 472 -17.81 -27.08 4.75
C GLY A 472 -17.12 -27.81 5.91
N ILE A 473 -16.58 -27.04 6.85
CA ILE A 473 -15.88 -27.55 8.02
C ILE A 473 -16.87 -27.97 9.11
N VAL A 474 -16.69 -29.20 9.60
CA VAL A 474 -17.48 -29.75 10.70
C VAL A 474 -16.53 -30.02 11.89
N MET A 475 -16.79 -29.39 13.02
CA MET A 475 -16.01 -29.58 14.25
C MET A 475 -16.43 -30.88 14.95
N GLY A 476 -15.44 -31.65 15.36
CA GLY A 476 -15.61 -32.86 16.14
C GLY A 476 -15.44 -32.61 17.64
N GLU A 477 -15.20 -33.69 18.39
CA GLU A 477 -15.04 -33.65 19.84
C GLU A 477 -13.68 -33.13 20.28
N ALA A 478 -13.60 -32.71 21.54
CA ALA A 478 -12.34 -32.34 22.17
C ALA A 478 -11.46 -33.60 22.38
N ILE A 479 -10.19 -33.48 22.06
CA ILE A 479 -9.24 -34.57 22.25
C ILE A 479 -8.75 -34.55 23.70
N GLY A 480 -9.27 -35.48 24.49
CA GLY A 480 -8.84 -35.73 25.90
C GLY A 480 -7.85 -36.89 25.98
N GLY A 481 -7.10 -36.95 27.07
CA GLY A 481 -6.26 -38.11 27.43
C GLY A 481 -4.91 -38.21 26.70
N TYR A 482 -4.51 -37.21 25.94
CA TYR A 482 -3.21 -37.16 25.25
C TYR A 482 -2.39 -35.94 25.66
N LYS A 483 -1.07 -36.12 25.74
CA LYS A 483 -0.08 -35.03 25.84
C LYS A 483 0.83 -35.03 24.61
N GLY A 484 1.46 -33.90 24.29
CA GLY A 484 2.40 -33.82 23.17
C GLY A 484 1.78 -33.81 21.79
N LEU A 485 0.46 -33.62 21.65
CA LEU A 485 -0.22 -33.55 20.36
C LEU A 485 0.30 -32.44 19.45
N LEU A 486 0.67 -31.30 20.03
CA LEU A 486 1.16 -30.14 19.28
C LEU A 486 2.68 -30.21 19.02
N THR A 487 3.40 -31.04 19.72
CA THR A 487 4.85 -31.24 19.56
C THR A 487 5.21 -32.47 18.72
N GLY A 488 4.21 -33.09 18.08
CA GLY A 488 4.42 -34.24 17.18
C GLY A 488 4.71 -35.59 17.87
N SER A 489 4.62 -35.65 19.20
CA SER A 489 4.85 -36.87 19.97
C SER A 489 3.65 -37.16 20.88
N PRO A 490 2.51 -37.58 20.32
CA PRO A 490 1.31 -37.86 21.10
C PRO A 490 1.55 -39.05 22.04
N ALA A 491 1.34 -38.86 23.33
CA ALA A 491 1.39 -39.90 24.34
C ALA A 491 0.11 -39.91 25.18
N LEU A 492 -0.43 -41.09 25.39
CA LEU A 492 -1.56 -41.27 26.32
C LEU A 492 -1.19 -40.86 27.72
N ILE A 493 -2.01 -40.03 28.33
CA ILE A 493 -1.89 -39.72 29.76
C ILE A 493 -2.40 -40.98 30.50
N ARG A 494 -1.49 -41.80 31.03
CA ARG A 494 -1.89 -42.89 31.94
C ARG A 494 -2.45 -42.28 33.20
N SER A 495 -3.73 -42.50 33.48
CA SER A 495 -4.27 -42.24 34.84
C SER A 495 -3.46 -43.04 35.82
N ALA A 496 -2.88 -42.38 36.82
CA ALA A 496 -2.27 -43.09 37.92
C ALA A 496 -3.34 -44.03 38.53
N PRO A 497 -2.99 -45.28 38.84
CA PRO A 497 -3.92 -46.14 39.54
C PRO A 497 -4.33 -45.46 40.88
N PRO A 498 -5.59 -45.60 41.32
CA PRO A 498 -6.01 -45.02 42.60
C PRO A 498 -5.09 -45.58 43.71
N GLU A 499 -4.51 -44.70 44.47
CA GLU A 499 -3.76 -45.08 45.70
C GLU A 499 -4.72 -45.87 46.58
N THR A 500 -4.52 -47.16 46.64
CA THR A 500 -5.15 -48.02 47.62
C THR A 500 -4.54 -47.68 48.96
N GLY A 501 -5.13 -46.68 49.63
CA GLY A 501 -4.79 -46.32 50.99
C GLY A 501 -5.24 -47.40 51.95
N ASP A 502 -4.35 -48.30 52.30
CA ASP A 502 -4.49 -49.16 53.48
C ASP A 502 -3.30 -48.96 54.40
N HIS A 503 -3.29 -47.80 55.06
CA HIS A 503 -2.44 -47.57 56.21
C HIS A 503 -3.23 -47.85 57.44
N LYS A 504 -3.26 -49.15 57.92
CA LYS A 504 -3.57 -49.50 59.28
C LYS A 504 -2.44 -49.02 60.23
N PRO A 505 -2.74 -48.25 61.25
CA PRO A 505 -1.74 -47.82 62.23
C PRO A 505 -1.29 -49.04 63.09
N ARG A 506 0.01 -49.39 63.04
CA ARG A 506 0.63 -50.31 63.96
C ARG A 506 0.59 -49.72 65.38
N ARG A 507 -0.26 -50.32 66.24
CA ARG A 507 -0.19 -50.11 67.70
C ARG A 507 1.20 -50.60 68.21
N ARG A 508 1.98 -49.73 68.82
CA ARG A 508 3.11 -50.08 69.67
C ARG A 508 2.56 -50.58 70.94
N ARG A 509 2.93 -51.82 71.31
CA ARG A 509 2.89 -52.32 72.69
C ARG A 509 4.26 -52.24 73.30
N GLY A 510 4.35 -51.86 74.55
CA GLY A 510 5.44 -52.02 75.45
C GLY A 510 6.23 -50.74 75.70
#